data_b1958ab034e1e1c4d19fed73076591d1
#
_entry.id   b1958ab034e1e1c4d19fed73076591d1
#
_cell.length_a   1.000
_cell.length_b   1.000
_cell.length_c   1.000
_cell.angle_alpha   90.00
_cell.angle_beta   90.00
_cell.angle_gamma   90.00
#
_symmetry.space_group_name_H-M   'P 1'
#
loop_
_entity.id
_entity.type
_entity.pdbx_description
1 polymer ?
#
loop_
_entity_poly.entity_id
_entity_poly.type
_entity_poly.pdbx_seq_one_letter_code
_entity_poly.pdbx_strand_id
1 'polypeptide(L)'
;VVRILGGKAKGVPLKVPSSARPSPVRLRKALFDYLRLRYPKRGRFLDLYAGSGAVGLEAASEGWEATLVEKDKEAVALLRENARRAGLPVRIVPLPVEVFLPEAKAKGERYTVAFMAPPYPMDLVALFQALLESGLVEDGGLYVLQHPKELHLPLGERRVYGENALTLVEV
;
A
#
# COMPACT_ATOMS: atom_id res chain seq x y z
N VAL A 1 18.45 4.73 -4.62
CA VAL A 1 17.35 5.27 -5.45
C VAL A 1 16.21 4.26 -5.50
N VAL A 2 15.01 4.71 -5.17
CA VAL A 2 13.81 3.88 -5.27
C VAL A 2 13.34 3.88 -6.73
N ARG A 3 13.07 2.69 -7.27
CA ARG A 3 12.58 2.54 -8.65
C ARG A 3 11.38 1.62 -8.69
N ILE A 4 10.52 1.83 -9.69
CA ILE A 4 9.45 0.88 -9.99
C ILE A 4 10.09 -0.41 -10.52
N LEU A 5 9.69 -1.55 -9.96
CA LEU A 5 10.36 -2.83 -10.20
C LEU A 5 9.84 -3.58 -11.42
N GLY A 6 8.56 -3.42 -11.74
CA GLY A 6 7.94 -4.15 -12.83
C GLY A 6 6.80 -3.39 -13.48
N GLY A 7 6.13 -4.02 -14.45
CA GLY A 7 5.01 -3.44 -15.15
C GLY A 7 5.39 -2.39 -16.17
N LYS A 8 4.40 -1.60 -16.60
CA LYS A 8 4.58 -0.65 -17.70
C LYS A 8 5.51 0.51 -17.39
N ALA A 9 5.73 0.84 -16.11
CA ALA A 9 6.63 1.91 -15.69
C ALA A 9 7.93 1.39 -15.08
N LYS A 10 8.31 0.15 -15.35
CA LYS A 10 9.53 -0.47 -14.83
C LYS A 10 10.74 0.44 -15.02
N GLY A 11 11.53 0.60 -13.97
CA GLY A 11 12.78 1.36 -13.98
C GLY A 11 12.64 2.84 -13.72
N VAL A 12 11.42 3.38 -13.67
CA VAL A 12 11.22 4.80 -13.41
C VAL A 12 11.63 5.11 -11.96
N PRO A 13 12.55 6.09 -11.76
CA PRO A 13 12.95 6.46 -10.41
C PRO A 13 11.87 7.28 -9.71
N LEU A 14 11.75 7.06 -8.41
CA LEU A 14 10.78 7.75 -7.56
C LEU A 14 11.52 8.64 -6.58
N LYS A 15 11.05 9.87 -6.42
CA LYS A 15 11.55 10.78 -5.39
C LYS A 15 10.93 10.41 -4.05
N VAL A 16 11.73 10.47 -2.99
CA VAL A 16 11.34 10.08 -1.64
C VAL A 16 11.55 11.26 -0.71
N PRO A 17 10.60 11.58 0.21
CA PRO A 17 10.82 12.61 1.21
C PRO A 17 12.05 12.29 2.05
N SER A 18 12.79 13.34 2.46
CA SER A 18 14.03 13.17 3.23
C SER A 18 13.85 12.42 4.54
N SER A 19 12.65 12.48 5.12
CA SER A 19 12.31 11.83 6.38
C SER A 19 11.70 10.44 6.23
N ALA A 20 11.44 10.01 5.00
CA ALA A 20 10.70 8.77 4.77
C ALA A 20 11.62 7.57 4.59
N ARG A 21 11.14 6.40 5.02
CA ARG A 21 11.76 5.12 4.72
C ARG A 21 10.83 4.37 3.77
N PRO A 22 11.19 4.24 2.48
CA PRO A 22 10.38 3.48 1.54
C PRO A 22 10.39 2.00 1.89
N SER A 23 9.37 1.27 1.44
CA SER A 23 9.33 -0.18 1.61
C SER A 23 10.55 -0.83 0.97
N PRO A 24 11.19 -1.79 1.65
CA PRO A 24 12.35 -2.46 1.10
C PRO A 24 12.06 -3.11 -0.25
N VAL A 25 13.04 -3.07 -1.15
CA VAL A 25 12.89 -3.63 -2.50
C VAL A 25 12.48 -5.10 -2.45
N ARG A 26 13.14 -5.88 -1.60
CA ARG A 26 12.87 -7.31 -1.48
C ARG A 26 11.44 -7.61 -1.04
N LEU A 27 10.95 -6.87 -0.05
CA LEU A 27 9.57 -7.00 0.44
C LEU A 27 8.58 -6.62 -0.65
N ARG A 28 8.80 -5.50 -1.32
CA ARG A 28 7.92 -5.00 -2.38
C ARG A 28 7.87 -5.96 -3.55
N LYS A 29 9.05 -6.48 -3.97
CA LYS A 29 9.11 -7.48 -5.04
C LYS A 29 8.32 -8.73 -4.68
N ALA A 30 8.52 -9.25 -3.46
CA ALA A 30 7.81 -10.46 -3.02
C ALA A 30 6.30 -10.26 -2.96
N LEU A 31 5.85 -9.09 -2.49
CA LEU A 31 4.43 -8.77 -2.45
C LEU A 31 3.81 -8.82 -3.85
N PHE A 32 4.42 -8.15 -4.83
CA PHE A 32 3.85 -8.10 -6.17
C PHE A 32 4.01 -9.39 -6.94
N ASP A 33 5.03 -10.19 -6.68
CA ASP A 33 5.12 -11.55 -7.22
C ASP A 33 3.94 -12.39 -6.73
N TYR A 34 3.64 -12.32 -5.43
CA TYR A 34 2.49 -13.00 -4.84
C TYR A 34 1.16 -12.53 -5.43
N LEU A 35 0.96 -11.22 -5.51
CA LEU A 35 -0.28 -10.64 -6.03
C LEU A 35 -0.51 -10.97 -7.50
N ARG A 36 0.55 -11.04 -8.30
CA ARG A 36 0.45 -11.38 -9.72
C ARG A 36 -0.10 -12.78 -9.93
N LEU A 37 0.33 -13.73 -9.10
CA LEU A 37 -0.15 -15.11 -9.17
C LEU A 37 -1.56 -15.26 -8.59
N ARG A 38 -1.83 -14.58 -7.48
CA ARG A 38 -3.11 -14.66 -6.79
C ARG A 38 -4.24 -13.96 -7.55
N TYR A 39 -3.94 -12.84 -8.18
CA TYR A 39 -4.91 -12.00 -8.87
C TYR A 39 -4.49 -11.71 -10.31
N PRO A 40 -4.59 -12.72 -11.21
CA PRO A 40 -4.23 -12.53 -12.63
C PRO A 40 -5.05 -11.41 -13.27
N LYS A 41 -6.33 -11.32 -12.91
CA LYS A 41 -7.14 -10.13 -13.19
C LYS A 41 -6.93 -9.19 -12.04
N ARG A 42 -6.20 -8.12 -12.28
CA ARG A 42 -6.00 -7.10 -11.26
C ARG A 42 -7.36 -6.61 -10.77
N GLY A 43 -7.40 -5.75 -9.83
CA GLY A 43 -8.60 -5.14 -9.33
C GLY A 43 -8.23 -3.78 -8.78
N ARG A 44 -8.87 -3.38 -7.67
CA ARG A 44 -8.61 -2.11 -7.01
C ARG A 44 -7.66 -2.32 -5.85
N PHE A 45 -6.60 -1.52 -5.83
CA PHE A 45 -5.55 -1.56 -4.81
C PHE A 45 -5.60 -0.29 -3.97
N LEU A 46 -5.64 -0.45 -2.65
CA LEU A 46 -5.63 0.68 -1.71
C LEU A 46 -4.28 0.70 -0.98
N ASP A 47 -3.57 1.83 -1.08
CA ASP A 47 -2.29 2.05 -0.41
C ASP A 47 -2.49 3.09 0.69
N LEU A 48 -2.50 2.65 1.96
CA LEU A 48 -2.70 3.50 3.12
C LEU A 48 -1.36 3.87 3.74
N TYR A 49 -1.18 5.16 4.04
CA TYR A 49 0.11 5.74 4.41
C TYR A 49 1.09 5.66 3.24
N ALA A 50 0.66 6.14 2.07
CA ALA A 50 1.35 5.88 0.81
C ALA A 50 2.74 6.52 0.68
N GLY A 51 3.02 7.61 1.40
CA GLY A 51 4.31 8.29 1.32
C GLY A 51 4.62 8.77 -0.09
N SER A 52 5.78 8.40 -0.60
CA SER A 52 6.20 8.73 -1.98
C SER A 52 5.52 7.87 -3.05
N GLY A 53 4.77 6.86 -2.63
CA GLY A 53 4.00 6.02 -3.53
C GLY A 53 4.71 4.76 -4.01
N ALA A 54 5.79 4.33 -3.37
CA ALA A 54 6.55 3.17 -3.83
C ALA A 54 5.70 1.91 -4.03
N VAL A 55 4.74 1.65 -3.13
CA VAL A 55 3.88 0.47 -3.23
C VAL A 55 2.70 0.73 -4.17
N GLY A 56 1.96 1.83 -3.97
CA GLY A 56 0.79 2.13 -4.79
C GLY A 56 1.12 2.38 -6.25
N LEU A 57 2.25 3.02 -6.55
CA LEU A 57 2.70 3.21 -7.94
C LEU A 57 3.20 1.90 -8.55
N GLU A 58 3.82 1.03 -7.74
CA GLU A 58 4.15 -0.31 -8.21
C GLU A 58 2.88 -1.06 -8.62
N ALA A 59 1.83 -0.98 -7.80
CA ALA A 59 0.55 -1.60 -8.12
C ALA A 59 -0.01 -1.05 -9.44
N ALA A 60 -0.04 0.27 -9.61
CA ALA A 60 -0.52 0.89 -10.84
C ALA A 60 0.30 0.46 -12.06
N SER A 61 1.62 0.36 -11.92
CA SER A 61 2.51 -0.12 -12.97
C SER A 61 2.20 -1.56 -13.37
N GLU A 62 1.77 -2.39 -12.41
CA GLU A 62 1.40 -3.79 -12.62
C GLU A 62 -0.04 -3.96 -13.12
N GLY A 63 -0.77 -2.89 -13.34
CA GLY A 63 -2.12 -2.92 -13.90
C GLY A 63 -3.26 -2.82 -12.90
N TRP A 64 -2.97 -2.56 -11.63
CA TRP A 64 -4.02 -2.32 -10.62
C TRP A 64 -4.59 -0.91 -10.75
N GLU A 65 -5.88 -0.76 -10.42
CA GLU A 65 -6.49 0.54 -10.23
C GLU A 65 -6.17 1.00 -8.80
N ALA A 66 -5.20 1.90 -8.67
CA ALA A 66 -4.63 2.25 -7.37
C ALA A 66 -5.20 3.54 -6.80
N THR A 67 -5.55 3.49 -5.51
CA THR A 67 -5.89 4.64 -4.68
C THR A 67 -4.85 4.75 -3.58
N LEU A 68 -4.21 5.93 -3.47
CA LEU A 68 -3.14 6.17 -2.51
C LEU A 68 -3.57 7.26 -1.53
N VAL A 69 -3.56 6.95 -0.25
CA VAL A 69 -3.98 7.84 0.83
C VAL A 69 -2.75 8.30 1.60
N GLU A 70 -2.56 9.62 1.66
CA GLU A 70 -1.42 10.24 2.34
C GLU A 70 -1.82 11.63 2.83
N LYS A 71 -1.52 11.96 4.07
CA LYS A 71 -1.88 13.26 4.66
C LYS A 71 -0.77 14.31 4.56
N ASP A 72 0.50 13.88 4.52
CA ASP A 72 1.63 14.80 4.53
C ASP A 72 1.76 15.55 3.22
N LYS A 73 1.77 16.89 3.30
CA LYS A 73 1.77 17.75 2.10
C LYS A 73 3.00 17.55 1.22
N GLU A 74 4.18 17.41 1.83
CA GLU A 74 5.41 17.17 1.06
C GLU A 74 5.34 15.82 0.34
N ALA A 75 4.91 14.78 1.05
CA ALA A 75 4.78 13.45 0.46
C ALA A 75 3.75 13.44 -0.66
N VAL A 76 2.61 14.11 -0.49
CA VAL A 76 1.58 14.20 -1.54
C VAL A 76 2.13 14.89 -2.78
N ALA A 77 2.88 15.99 -2.62
CA ALA A 77 3.48 16.69 -3.76
C ALA A 77 4.44 15.79 -4.53
N LEU A 78 5.30 15.05 -3.82
CA LEU A 78 6.22 14.10 -4.44
C LEU A 78 5.48 12.94 -5.09
N LEU A 79 4.44 12.44 -4.45
CA LEU A 79 3.61 11.36 -5.00
C LEU A 79 2.96 11.78 -6.32
N ARG A 80 2.40 13.00 -6.39
CA ARG A 80 1.82 13.52 -7.63
C ARG A 80 2.86 13.63 -8.74
N GLU A 81 4.05 14.13 -8.41
CA GLU A 81 5.14 14.24 -9.37
C GLU A 81 5.62 12.86 -9.84
N ASN A 82 5.78 11.91 -8.90
CA ASN A 82 6.19 10.54 -9.22
C ASN A 82 5.18 9.88 -10.17
N ALA A 83 3.89 10.01 -9.88
CA ALA A 83 2.83 9.44 -10.73
C ALA A 83 2.85 10.06 -12.14
N ARG A 84 3.02 11.37 -12.23
CA ARG A 84 3.08 12.08 -13.50
C ARG A 84 4.29 11.64 -14.32
N ARG A 85 5.46 11.57 -13.70
CA ARG A 85 6.70 11.16 -14.38
C ARG A 85 6.65 9.71 -14.86
N ALA A 86 6.01 8.85 -14.10
CA ALA A 86 5.82 7.45 -14.47
C ALA A 86 4.69 7.24 -15.48
N GLY A 87 3.89 8.28 -15.74
CA GLY A 87 2.73 8.16 -16.63
C GLY A 87 1.64 7.24 -16.11
N LEU A 88 1.49 7.15 -14.79
CA LEU A 88 0.54 6.24 -14.16
C LEU A 88 -0.69 6.99 -13.68
N PRO A 89 -1.90 6.60 -14.16
CA PRO A 89 -3.14 7.15 -13.62
C PRO A 89 -3.41 6.52 -12.26
N VAL A 90 -3.49 7.35 -11.22
CA VAL A 90 -3.81 6.91 -9.85
C VAL A 90 -4.72 7.93 -9.19
N ARG A 91 -5.51 7.47 -8.21
CA ARG A 91 -6.29 8.36 -7.36
C ARG A 91 -5.47 8.67 -6.12
N ILE A 92 -5.17 9.94 -5.89
CA ILE A 92 -4.43 10.39 -4.70
C ILE A 92 -5.41 11.09 -3.78
N VAL A 93 -5.50 10.63 -2.54
CA VAL A 93 -6.40 11.17 -1.53
C VAL A 93 -5.57 11.82 -0.42
N PRO A 94 -5.50 13.17 -0.36
CA PRO A 94 -4.66 13.86 0.61
C PRO A 94 -5.37 14.02 1.96
N LEU A 95 -5.68 12.91 2.60
CA LEU A 95 -6.40 12.84 3.87
C LEU A 95 -5.68 11.93 4.85
N PRO A 96 -5.86 12.15 6.17
CA PRO A 96 -5.50 11.15 7.16
C PRO A 96 -6.28 9.85 6.93
N VAL A 97 -5.64 8.71 7.20
CA VAL A 97 -6.28 7.40 7.04
C VAL A 97 -7.54 7.30 7.91
N GLU A 98 -7.51 7.82 9.14
CA GLU A 98 -8.64 7.80 10.06
C GLU A 98 -9.84 8.62 9.56
N VAL A 99 -9.63 9.55 8.64
CA VAL A 99 -10.70 10.30 7.96
C VAL A 99 -11.17 9.53 6.73
N PHE A 100 -10.24 8.99 5.97
CA PHE A 100 -10.54 8.27 4.73
C PHE A 100 -11.39 7.02 4.96
N LEU A 101 -11.05 6.20 5.95
CA LEU A 101 -11.72 4.90 6.15
C LEU A 101 -13.23 5.03 6.34
N PRO A 102 -13.75 5.89 7.24
CA PRO A 102 -15.20 6.03 7.38
C PRO A 102 -15.87 6.64 6.16
N GLU A 103 -15.21 7.57 5.47
CA GLU A 103 -15.77 8.15 4.25
C GLU A 103 -15.90 7.12 3.14
N ALA A 104 -14.85 6.31 2.92
CA ALA A 104 -14.85 5.27 1.91
C ALA A 104 -15.93 4.21 2.21
N LYS A 105 -16.05 3.83 3.48
CA LYS A 105 -17.08 2.89 3.93
C LYS A 105 -18.48 3.44 3.64
N ALA A 106 -18.71 4.71 3.98
CA ALA A 106 -20.01 5.36 3.76
C ALA A 106 -20.38 5.44 2.27
N LYS A 107 -19.38 5.58 1.39
CA LYS A 107 -19.58 5.61 -0.06
C LYS A 107 -19.69 4.22 -0.68
N GLY A 108 -19.53 3.16 0.10
CA GLY A 108 -19.56 1.79 -0.40
C GLY A 108 -18.37 1.39 -1.26
N GLU A 109 -17.22 2.05 -1.09
CA GLU A 109 -16.02 1.68 -1.84
C GLU A 109 -15.57 0.26 -1.48
N ARG A 110 -15.08 -0.46 -2.47
CA ARG A 110 -14.56 -1.83 -2.31
C ARG A 110 -13.23 -1.96 -3.01
N TYR A 111 -12.34 -2.72 -2.39
CA TYR A 111 -10.99 -2.96 -2.90
C TYR A 111 -10.70 -4.46 -2.94
N THR A 112 -9.87 -4.89 -3.86
CA THR A 112 -9.37 -6.27 -3.89
C THR A 112 -8.25 -6.45 -2.89
N VAL A 113 -7.36 -5.45 -2.79
CA VAL A 113 -6.24 -5.47 -1.85
C VAL A 113 -6.18 -4.12 -1.12
N ALA A 114 -6.07 -4.15 0.20
CA ALA A 114 -5.76 -2.98 1.01
C ALA A 114 -4.43 -3.20 1.74
N PHE A 115 -3.46 -2.37 1.41
CA PHE A 115 -2.11 -2.39 1.96
C PHE A 115 -1.93 -1.23 2.94
N MET A 116 -1.35 -1.51 4.10
CA MET A 116 -1.14 -0.51 5.13
C MET A 116 0.31 -0.59 5.65
N ALA A 117 1.03 0.52 5.57
CA ALA A 117 2.40 0.64 6.09
C ALA A 117 2.53 1.91 6.92
N PRO A 118 1.96 1.92 8.16
CA PRO A 118 2.01 3.11 9.01
C PRO A 118 3.44 3.44 9.43
N PRO A 119 3.77 4.74 9.59
CA PRO A 119 5.08 5.11 10.11
C PRO A 119 5.22 4.70 11.58
N TYR A 120 6.44 4.36 11.98
CA TYR A 120 6.74 4.08 13.38
C TYR A 120 7.04 5.40 14.13
N PRO A 121 6.74 5.52 15.41
CA PRO A 121 6.06 4.58 16.30
C PRO A 121 4.54 4.86 16.37
N MET A 122 3.75 4.04 15.73
CA MET A 122 2.29 4.08 15.83
C MET A 122 1.80 2.75 16.37
N ASP A 123 0.57 2.73 16.88
CA ASP A 123 -0.05 1.49 17.33
C ASP A 123 -0.53 0.70 16.11
N LEU A 124 0.35 -0.12 15.55
CA LEU A 124 0.09 -0.88 14.33
C LEU A 124 -1.07 -1.86 14.50
N VAL A 125 -1.19 -2.48 15.67
CA VAL A 125 -2.26 -3.45 15.93
C VAL A 125 -3.61 -2.76 15.88
N ALA A 126 -3.76 -1.62 16.57
CA ALA A 126 -5.02 -0.88 16.58
C ALA A 126 -5.38 -0.34 15.20
N LEU A 127 -4.38 0.17 14.46
CA LEU A 127 -4.60 0.70 13.11
C LEU A 127 -5.03 -0.42 12.14
N PHE A 128 -4.37 -1.56 12.21
CA PHE A 128 -4.73 -2.69 11.35
C PHE A 128 -6.11 -3.24 11.70
N GLN A 129 -6.44 -3.31 12.99
CA GLN A 129 -7.76 -3.73 13.43
C GLN A 129 -8.85 -2.81 12.89
N ALA A 130 -8.63 -1.50 12.92
CA ALA A 130 -9.56 -0.53 12.35
C ALA A 130 -9.76 -0.76 10.85
N LEU A 131 -8.69 -1.08 10.13
CA LEU A 131 -8.77 -1.41 8.72
C LEU A 131 -9.58 -2.69 8.49
N LEU A 132 -9.31 -3.75 9.25
CA LEU A 132 -10.04 -5.01 9.12
C LEU A 132 -11.54 -4.82 9.40
N GLU A 133 -11.89 -3.96 10.36
CA GLU A 133 -13.28 -3.67 10.71
C GLU A 133 -13.98 -2.75 9.70
N SER A 134 -13.22 -2.09 8.83
CA SER A 134 -13.78 -1.17 7.84
C SER A 134 -14.62 -1.86 6.78
N GLY A 135 -14.36 -3.15 6.52
CA GLY A 135 -15.06 -3.91 5.49
C GLY A 135 -14.80 -3.43 4.06
N LEU A 136 -13.68 -2.71 3.82
CA LEU A 136 -13.38 -2.16 2.50
C LEU A 136 -12.88 -3.19 1.49
N VAL A 137 -12.44 -4.36 1.93
CA VAL A 137 -11.94 -5.40 1.02
C VAL A 137 -13.06 -6.39 0.69
N GLU A 138 -13.24 -6.64 -0.60
CA GLU A 138 -14.24 -7.56 -1.11
C GLU A 138 -13.92 -9.02 -0.80
N ASP A 139 -14.93 -9.90 -0.89
CA ASP A 139 -14.72 -11.33 -0.71
C ASP A 139 -13.70 -11.84 -1.71
N GLY A 140 -12.77 -12.67 -1.23
CA GLY A 140 -11.64 -13.16 -2.02
C GLY A 140 -10.45 -12.20 -2.04
N GLY A 141 -10.59 -11.02 -1.44
CA GLY A 141 -9.53 -10.03 -1.38
C GLY A 141 -8.57 -10.25 -0.21
N LEU A 142 -7.72 -9.26 0.02
CA LEU A 142 -6.59 -9.39 0.92
C LEU A 142 -6.31 -8.08 1.66
N TYR A 143 -6.16 -8.17 2.98
CA TYR A 143 -5.56 -7.09 3.79
C TYR A 143 -4.09 -7.42 4.01
N VAL A 144 -3.21 -6.42 3.87
CA VAL A 144 -1.77 -6.58 4.05
C VAL A 144 -1.25 -5.48 4.97
N LEU A 145 -0.59 -5.87 6.06
CA LEU A 145 0.11 -4.94 6.95
C LEU A 145 1.61 -5.14 6.82
N GLN A 146 2.34 -4.05 6.58
CA GLN A 146 3.80 -4.04 6.70
C GLN A 146 4.17 -3.58 8.10
N HIS A 147 5.06 -4.33 8.76
CA HIS A 147 5.42 -4.09 10.15
C HIS A 147 6.82 -4.61 10.47
N PRO A 148 7.39 -4.26 11.66
CA PRO A 148 8.65 -4.86 12.09
C PRO A 148 8.52 -6.37 12.26
N LYS A 149 9.61 -7.09 12.00
CA LYS A 149 9.62 -8.56 12.13
C LYS A 149 9.26 -9.05 13.53
N GLU A 150 9.49 -8.22 14.56
CA GLU A 150 9.22 -8.56 15.95
C GLU A 150 7.74 -8.61 16.29
N LEU A 151 6.89 -7.96 15.48
CA LEU A 151 5.45 -7.99 15.70
C LEU A 151 4.84 -9.29 15.20
N HIS A 152 4.08 -9.95 16.07
CA HIS A 152 3.33 -11.16 15.73
C HIS A 152 1.85 -10.93 16.00
N LEU A 153 1.05 -10.96 14.94
CA LEU A 153 -0.41 -10.84 15.05
C LEU A 153 -1.04 -12.22 15.20
N PRO A 154 -2.16 -12.33 15.92
CA PRO A 154 -2.81 -13.64 16.15
C PRO A 154 -3.66 -14.11 14.97
N LEU A 155 -3.48 -13.54 13.78
CA LEU A 155 -4.27 -13.87 12.60
C LEU A 155 -3.44 -13.69 11.34
N GLY A 156 -3.87 -14.34 10.27
CA GLY A 156 -3.24 -14.19 8.97
C GLY A 156 -1.95 -14.96 8.82
N GLU A 157 -1.28 -14.73 7.70
CA GLU A 157 0.01 -15.34 7.37
C GLU A 157 1.11 -14.28 7.46
N ARG A 158 2.15 -14.59 8.23
CA ARG A 158 3.29 -13.69 8.44
C ARG A 158 4.47 -14.14 7.58
N ARG A 159 5.03 -13.19 6.81
CA ARG A 159 6.22 -13.42 5.96
C ARG A 159 7.28 -12.39 6.31
N VAL A 160 8.50 -12.84 6.57
CA VAL A 160 9.61 -11.99 7.02
C VAL A 160 10.56 -11.69 5.87
N TYR A 161 10.94 -10.42 5.76
CA TYR A 161 11.88 -9.91 4.75
C TYR A 161 12.88 -8.98 5.45
N GLY A 162 14.02 -9.53 5.90
CA GLY A 162 15.00 -8.76 6.67
C GLY A 162 14.43 -8.31 8.01
N GLU A 163 14.46 -7.01 8.26
CA GLU A 163 13.96 -6.40 9.50
C GLU A 163 12.45 -6.12 9.48
N ASN A 164 11.81 -6.32 8.33
CA ASN A 164 10.39 -6.07 8.15
C ASN A 164 9.64 -7.37 7.83
N ALA A 165 8.33 -7.31 7.99
CA ALA A 165 7.45 -8.42 7.69
C ALA A 165 6.15 -7.92 7.07
N LEU A 166 5.45 -8.83 6.43
CA LEU A 166 4.07 -8.64 5.99
C LEU A 166 3.19 -9.62 6.76
N THR A 167 2.02 -9.14 7.18
CA THR A 167 0.94 -10.04 7.63
C THR A 167 -0.20 -9.91 6.63
N LEU A 168 -0.60 -11.04 6.07
CA LEU A 168 -1.63 -11.13 5.04
C LEU A 168 -2.88 -11.77 5.63
N VAL A 169 -4.01 -11.11 5.49
CA VAL A 169 -5.31 -11.60 5.99
C VAL A 169 -6.28 -11.71 4.82
N GLU A 170 -6.69 -12.92 4.49
CA GLU A 170 -7.64 -13.18 3.42
C GLU A 170 -9.07 -12.89 3.88
N VAL A 171 -9.90 -12.42 2.96
CA VAL A 171 -11.32 -12.12 3.20
C VAL A 171 -12.21 -13.17 2.54
#